data_0b646f6078041c6624f3207cc7d41f1c
#
_entry.id   0b646f6078041c6624f3207cc7d41f1c
#
_cell.length_a   1.000
_cell.length_b   1.000
_cell.length_c   1.000
_cell.angle_alpha   90.00
_cell.angle_beta   90.00
_cell.angle_gamma   90.00
#
_symmetry.space_group_name_H-M   'P 1'
#
loop_
_entity.id
_entity.type
_entity.pdbx_description
1 polymer ?
#
loop_
_entity_poly.entity_id
_entity_poly.type
_entity_poly.pdbx_seq_one_letter_code
_entity_poly.pdbx_strand_id
1 'polypeptide(L)'
;MDTLRISTDRDELDVDVIHRFLSQEAYWSRGIPRATVERAIAGSLCFGGYLDGEGQVAFARVTTDGATFGYLADVFVLPSQRGRGFGKQLMDAVMAHPQLQGLRRFMLATSDAHGLYAQYGFAAPARPETLMEILRPDIYQAAPAR
;
A
#
# COMPACT_ATOMS: atom_id res chain seq x y z
N MET A 1 22.43 2.32 11.95
CA MET A 1 21.04 1.87 11.72
C MET A 1 20.56 2.45 10.42
N ASP A 2 20.09 1.62 9.56
CA ASP A 2 19.65 2.09 8.25
C ASP A 2 18.35 2.86 8.35
N THR A 3 18.26 3.93 7.61
CA THR A 3 17.06 4.76 7.55
C THR A 3 16.55 4.75 6.11
N LEU A 4 15.28 4.45 6.00
CA LEU A 4 14.60 4.47 4.72
C LEU A 4 14.32 5.92 4.33
N ARG A 5 14.69 6.31 3.11
CA ARG A 5 14.28 7.61 2.58
C ARG A 5 12.88 7.45 1.97
N ILE A 6 11.93 8.20 2.47
CA ILE A 6 10.55 8.09 2.03
C ILE A 6 10.15 9.35 1.28
N SER A 7 9.53 9.16 0.11
CA SER A 7 9.11 10.25 -0.75
C SER A 7 7.72 9.98 -1.31
N THR A 8 6.94 11.05 -1.48
CA THR A 8 5.64 10.99 -2.15
C THR A 8 5.70 11.51 -3.58
N ASP A 9 6.88 11.73 -4.10
CA ASP A 9 7.07 12.14 -5.50
C ASP A 9 6.85 10.93 -6.42
N ARG A 10 5.78 10.96 -7.21
CA ARG A 10 5.46 9.87 -8.14
C ARG A 10 6.56 9.65 -9.17
N ASP A 11 7.30 10.70 -9.53
CA ASP A 11 8.34 10.57 -10.55
C ASP A 11 9.53 9.75 -10.05
N GLU A 12 9.67 9.59 -8.74
CA GLU A 12 10.71 8.73 -8.17
C GLU A 12 10.33 7.26 -8.12
N LEU A 13 9.06 6.91 -8.31
CA LEU A 13 8.61 5.54 -8.17
C LEU A 13 9.20 4.63 -9.25
N ASP A 14 9.66 3.47 -8.82
CA ASP A 14 10.14 2.42 -9.72
C ASP A 14 8.95 1.49 -10.02
N VAL A 15 8.25 1.77 -11.10
CA VAL A 15 7.05 1.02 -11.46
C VAL A 15 7.37 -0.44 -11.75
N ASP A 16 8.57 -0.73 -12.25
CA ASP A 16 8.98 -2.13 -12.48
C ASP A 16 9.03 -2.92 -11.18
N VAL A 17 9.62 -2.33 -10.13
CA VAL A 17 9.67 -2.96 -8.80
C VAL A 17 8.26 -3.14 -8.24
N ILE A 18 7.45 -2.09 -8.31
CA ILE A 18 6.09 -2.11 -7.77
C ILE A 18 5.26 -3.17 -8.49
N HIS A 19 5.26 -3.15 -9.82
CA HIS A 19 4.48 -4.10 -10.60
C HIS A 19 4.92 -5.54 -10.35
N ARG A 20 6.23 -5.79 -10.32
CA ARG A 20 6.74 -7.14 -10.08
C ARG A 20 6.26 -7.67 -8.74
N PHE A 21 6.36 -6.86 -7.68
CA PHE A 21 5.90 -7.30 -6.37
C PHE A 21 4.40 -7.56 -6.36
N LEU A 22 3.61 -6.61 -6.85
CA LEU A 22 2.16 -6.72 -6.79
C LEU A 22 1.62 -7.85 -7.66
N SER A 23 2.28 -8.12 -8.80
CA SER A 23 1.79 -9.17 -9.71
C SER A 23 2.28 -10.56 -9.35
N GLN A 24 3.42 -10.69 -8.68
CA GLN A 24 4.05 -11.99 -8.47
C GLN A 24 4.12 -12.42 -7.00
N GLU A 25 4.22 -11.48 -6.06
CA GLU A 25 4.43 -11.83 -4.65
C GLU A 25 3.26 -11.48 -3.75
N ALA A 26 2.50 -10.45 -4.08
CA ALA A 26 1.36 -10.05 -3.26
C ALA A 26 0.17 -10.97 -3.52
N TYR A 27 -0.32 -11.62 -2.46
CA TYR A 27 -1.44 -12.56 -2.61
C TYR A 27 -2.73 -11.87 -3.04
N TRP A 28 -2.87 -10.57 -2.71
CA TRP A 28 -4.12 -9.82 -2.97
C TRP A 28 -4.24 -9.30 -4.39
N SER A 29 -3.15 -9.30 -5.17
CA SER A 29 -3.16 -8.68 -6.50
C SER A 29 -2.42 -9.51 -7.54
N ARG A 30 -2.25 -10.79 -7.30
CA ARG A 30 -1.51 -11.68 -8.18
C ARG A 30 -2.04 -11.60 -9.60
N GLY A 31 -1.12 -11.34 -10.54
CA GLY A 31 -1.46 -11.21 -11.95
C GLY A 31 -1.92 -9.81 -12.38
N ILE A 32 -1.88 -8.82 -11.50
CA ILE A 32 -2.34 -7.47 -11.86
C ILE A 32 -1.56 -6.93 -13.07
N PRO A 33 -2.25 -6.41 -14.11
CA PRO A 33 -1.57 -5.83 -15.26
C PRO A 33 -0.82 -4.54 -14.91
N ARG A 34 0.30 -4.32 -15.61
CA ARG A 34 1.09 -3.09 -15.39
C ARG A 34 0.25 -1.82 -15.61
N ALA A 35 -0.58 -1.79 -16.64
CA ALA A 35 -1.41 -0.62 -16.91
C ALA A 35 -2.37 -0.31 -15.76
N THR A 36 -2.86 -1.34 -15.08
CA THR A 36 -3.73 -1.16 -13.90
C THR A 36 -2.93 -0.57 -12.74
N VAL A 37 -1.71 -1.05 -12.52
CA VAL A 37 -0.83 -0.50 -11.48
C VAL A 37 -0.56 0.98 -11.75
N GLU A 38 -0.26 1.34 -13.00
CA GLU A 38 0.02 2.72 -13.37
C GLU A 38 -1.19 3.63 -13.12
N ARG A 39 -2.38 3.17 -13.45
CA ARG A 39 -3.60 3.93 -13.18
C ARG A 39 -3.86 4.09 -11.68
N ALA A 40 -3.61 3.04 -10.91
CA ALA A 40 -3.78 3.10 -9.47
C ALA A 40 -2.82 4.10 -8.83
N ILE A 41 -1.56 4.11 -9.30
CA ILE A 41 -0.56 5.08 -8.83
C ILE A 41 -1.02 6.50 -9.16
N ALA A 42 -1.49 6.73 -10.37
CA ALA A 42 -1.93 8.05 -10.81
C ALA A 42 -3.09 8.60 -9.96
N GLY A 43 -3.96 7.72 -9.46
CA GLY A 43 -5.12 8.10 -8.66
C GLY A 43 -4.91 8.04 -7.16
N SER A 44 -3.69 7.87 -6.70
CA SER A 44 -3.44 7.64 -5.27
C SER A 44 -2.34 8.56 -4.75
N LEU A 45 -2.31 8.72 -3.44
CA LEU A 45 -1.16 9.26 -2.72
C LEU A 45 -0.21 8.09 -2.48
N CYS A 46 0.97 8.14 -3.06
CA CYS A 46 1.91 7.03 -3.02
C CYS A 46 3.14 7.37 -2.18
N PHE A 47 3.62 6.39 -1.44
CA PHE A 47 4.82 6.51 -0.62
C PHE A 47 5.83 5.48 -1.11
N GLY A 48 6.98 5.96 -1.62
CA GLY A 48 8.09 5.10 -1.97
C GLY A 48 9.13 5.14 -0.88
N GLY A 49 9.73 4.00 -0.58
CA GLY A 49 10.83 3.91 0.35
C GLY A 49 12.10 3.45 -0.36
N TYR A 50 13.21 4.15 -0.12
CA TYR A 50 14.43 3.99 -0.90
C TYR A 50 15.65 3.81 0.01
N LEU A 51 16.56 2.96 -0.42
CA LEU A 51 17.87 2.79 0.21
C LEU A 51 18.96 3.20 -0.77
N ASP A 52 19.99 3.88 -0.25
CA ASP A 52 21.15 4.25 -1.06
C ASP A 52 21.77 3.01 -1.67
N GLY A 53 22.01 3.06 -2.98
CA GLY A 53 22.64 1.96 -3.72
C GLY A 53 21.70 0.82 -4.10
N GLU A 54 20.48 0.79 -3.57
CA GLU A 54 19.54 -0.30 -3.86
C GLU A 54 18.25 0.16 -4.54
N GLY A 55 17.96 1.46 -4.52
CA GLY A 55 16.75 1.99 -5.11
C GLY A 55 15.52 1.78 -4.25
N GLN A 56 14.39 1.60 -4.87
CA GLN A 56 13.12 1.45 -4.16
C GLN A 56 12.99 0.06 -3.55
N VAL A 57 12.71 0.01 -2.26
CA VAL A 57 12.58 -1.26 -1.51
C VAL A 57 11.25 -1.35 -0.75
N ALA A 58 10.45 -0.30 -0.76
CA ALA A 58 9.19 -0.28 -0.03
C ALA A 58 8.17 0.61 -0.74
N PHE A 59 6.90 0.36 -0.47
CA PHE A 59 5.82 1.08 -1.11
C PHE A 59 4.57 1.05 -0.25
N ALA A 60 3.77 2.12 -0.32
CA ALA A 60 2.42 2.15 0.21
C ALA A 60 1.59 3.09 -0.66
N ARG A 61 0.30 2.81 -0.76
CA ARG A 61 -0.61 3.61 -1.58
C ARG A 61 -1.85 3.92 -0.76
N VAL A 62 -2.29 5.17 -0.81
CA VAL A 62 -3.54 5.58 -0.14
C VAL A 62 -4.47 6.19 -1.17
N THR A 63 -5.65 5.59 -1.31
CA THR A 63 -6.73 6.19 -2.07
C THR A 63 -7.46 7.15 -1.14
N THR A 64 -7.51 8.42 -1.49
CA THR A 64 -8.04 9.44 -0.57
C THR A 64 -8.52 10.68 -1.31
N ASP A 65 -9.50 11.35 -0.72
CA ASP A 65 -9.88 12.70 -1.16
C ASP A 65 -9.07 13.79 -0.42
N GLY A 66 -8.19 13.37 0.49
CA GLY A 66 -7.39 14.32 1.27
C GLY A 66 -8.17 15.07 2.33
N ALA A 67 -9.38 14.64 2.64
CA ALA A 67 -10.28 15.37 3.55
C ALA A 67 -11.09 14.47 4.45
N THR A 68 -11.78 13.48 3.91
CA THR A 68 -12.76 12.71 4.69
C THR A 68 -12.44 11.23 4.83
N PHE A 69 -11.73 10.64 3.85
CA PHE A 69 -11.59 9.21 3.77
C PHE A 69 -10.24 8.82 3.18
N GLY A 70 -9.68 7.74 3.69
CA GLY A 70 -8.50 7.12 3.12
C GLY A 70 -8.60 5.60 3.15
N TYR A 71 -8.04 4.96 2.14
CA TYR A 71 -7.91 3.51 2.09
C TYR A 71 -6.47 3.15 1.78
N LEU A 72 -5.79 2.56 2.77
CA LEU A 72 -4.40 2.15 2.65
C LEU A 72 -4.33 0.80 1.94
N ALA A 73 -3.51 0.72 0.91
CA ALA A 73 -3.39 -0.49 0.08
C ALA A 73 -1.96 -0.67 -0.40
N ASP A 74 -1.66 -1.88 -0.85
CA ASP A 74 -0.42 -2.22 -1.54
C ASP A 74 0.83 -1.87 -0.71
N VAL A 75 0.76 -2.08 0.60
CA VAL A 75 1.89 -1.86 1.50
C VAL A 75 2.85 -3.03 1.39
N PHE A 76 4.11 -2.76 1.06
CA PHE A 76 5.11 -3.82 1.08
C PHE A 76 6.51 -3.29 1.36
N VAL A 77 7.34 -4.18 1.91
CA VAL A 77 8.78 -4.07 1.97
C VAL A 77 9.31 -5.29 1.23
N LEU A 78 10.28 -5.11 0.33
CA LEU A 78 10.84 -6.24 -0.42
C LEU A 78 11.35 -7.31 0.55
N PRO A 79 11.17 -8.60 0.23
CA PRO A 79 11.56 -9.68 1.15
C PRO A 79 13.00 -9.59 1.65
N SER A 80 13.94 -9.19 0.78
CA SER A 80 15.35 -9.08 1.15
C SER A 80 15.63 -7.96 2.15
N GLN A 81 14.66 -7.07 2.39
CA GLN A 81 14.85 -5.90 3.26
C GLN A 81 13.98 -5.96 4.52
N ARG A 82 13.31 -7.08 4.76
CA ARG A 82 12.46 -7.24 5.94
C ARG A 82 13.27 -7.45 7.20
N GLY A 83 12.63 -7.23 8.35
CA GLY A 83 13.27 -7.41 9.64
C GLY A 83 14.17 -6.25 10.05
N ARG A 84 14.07 -5.11 9.36
CA ARG A 84 14.93 -3.93 9.63
C ARG A 84 14.14 -2.71 10.08
N GLY A 85 12.84 -2.86 10.32
CA GLY A 85 11.98 -1.77 10.78
C GLY A 85 11.46 -0.86 9.68
N PHE A 86 11.64 -1.21 8.42
CA PHE A 86 11.21 -0.34 7.31
C PHE A 86 9.70 -0.22 7.20
N GLY A 87 8.97 -1.28 7.52
CA GLY A 87 7.52 -1.21 7.54
C GLY A 87 7.00 -0.16 8.52
N LYS A 88 7.62 -0.08 9.68
CA LYS A 88 7.25 0.93 10.68
C LYS A 88 7.63 2.34 10.21
N GLN A 89 8.81 2.50 9.62
CA GLN A 89 9.22 3.80 9.08
C GLN A 89 8.25 4.27 8.00
N LEU A 90 7.83 3.35 7.13
CA LEU A 90 6.86 3.65 6.09
C LEU A 90 5.52 4.07 6.69
N MET A 91 5.02 3.33 7.68
CA MET A 91 3.76 3.66 8.33
C MET A 91 3.84 4.98 9.10
N ASP A 92 4.97 5.27 9.74
CA ASP A 92 5.17 6.56 10.40
C ASP A 92 4.99 7.71 9.40
N ALA A 93 5.56 7.58 8.20
CA ALA A 93 5.43 8.60 7.17
C ALA A 93 3.98 8.71 6.66
N VAL A 94 3.30 7.59 6.48
CA VAL A 94 1.90 7.60 6.06
C VAL A 94 1.04 8.34 7.09
N MET A 95 1.17 7.98 8.34
CA MET A 95 0.35 8.56 9.40
C MET A 95 0.65 10.03 9.68
N ALA A 96 1.85 10.49 9.31
CA ALA A 96 2.25 11.89 9.51
C ALA A 96 1.94 12.79 8.30
N HIS A 97 1.51 12.23 7.18
CA HIS A 97 1.32 13.02 5.97
C HIS A 97 0.18 14.02 6.13
N PRO A 98 0.39 15.30 5.72
CA PRO A 98 -0.64 16.33 5.93
C PRO A 98 -1.99 16.03 5.32
N GLN A 99 -2.04 15.36 4.16
CA GLN A 99 -3.29 15.02 3.51
C GLN A 99 -4.09 13.93 4.21
N LEU A 100 -3.49 13.25 5.18
CA LEU A 100 -4.12 12.14 5.88
C LEU A 100 -4.50 12.50 7.32
N GLN A 101 -4.47 13.79 7.66
CA GLN A 101 -4.89 14.26 8.98
C GLN A 101 -6.38 14.59 8.98
N GLY A 102 -7.05 14.31 10.08
CA GLY A 102 -8.45 14.69 10.25
C GLY A 102 -9.45 13.90 9.44
N LEU A 103 -9.05 12.78 8.84
CA LEU A 103 -9.96 11.93 8.09
C LEU A 103 -11.01 11.33 9.05
N ARG A 104 -12.26 11.32 8.63
CA ARG A 104 -13.31 10.69 9.43
C ARG A 104 -13.15 9.17 9.48
N ARG A 105 -12.65 8.59 8.39
CA ARG A 105 -12.41 7.14 8.32
C ARG A 105 -11.14 6.87 7.52
N PHE A 106 -10.29 6.04 8.10
CA PHE A 106 -9.09 5.55 7.44
C PHE A 106 -9.12 4.03 7.55
N MET A 107 -9.18 3.35 6.42
CA MET A 107 -9.40 1.91 6.38
C MET A 107 -8.28 1.18 5.69
N LEU A 108 -8.16 -0.09 5.99
CA LEU A 108 -7.32 -1.04 5.25
C LEU A 108 -7.91 -2.43 5.38
N ALA A 109 -7.43 -3.34 4.56
CA ALA A 109 -7.72 -4.76 4.71
C ALA A 109 -6.40 -5.52 4.78
N THR A 110 -6.31 -6.45 5.70
CA THR A 110 -5.12 -7.29 5.85
C THR A 110 -5.54 -8.67 6.35
N SER A 111 -4.83 -9.71 5.91
CA SER A 111 -5.06 -11.06 6.42
C SER A 111 -4.09 -11.43 7.52
N ASP A 112 -2.93 -10.77 7.61
CA ASP A 112 -1.82 -11.27 8.43
C ASP A 112 -1.03 -10.19 9.19
N ALA A 113 -1.42 -8.92 9.11
CA ALA A 113 -0.64 -7.84 9.70
C ALA A 113 -1.44 -6.97 10.66
N HIS A 114 -2.50 -7.51 11.26
CA HIS A 114 -3.33 -6.75 12.20
C HIS A 114 -2.50 -6.16 13.35
N GLY A 115 -1.50 -6.90 13.84
CA GLY A 115 -0.67 -6.42 14.94
C GLY A 115 0.15 -5.19 14.58
N LEU A 116 0.63 -5.12 13.35
CA LEU A 116 1.36 -3.94 12.89
C LEU A 116 0.45 -2.72 12.86
N TYR A 117 -0.69 -2.85 12.21
CA TYR A 117 -1.59 -1.71 12.02
C TYR A 117 -2.28 -1.30 13.31
N ALA A 118 -2.51 -2.23 14.24
CA ALA A 118 -3.08 -1.90 15.53
C ALA A 118 -2.21 -0.90 16.30
N GLN A 119 -0.89 -0.93 16.10
CA GLN A 119 0.03 0.01 16.74
C GLN A 119 -0.23 1.46 16.32
N TYR A 120 -0.90 1.66 15.18
CA TYR A 120 -1.21 2.98 14.64
C TYR A 120 -2.67 3.36 14.84
N GLY A 121 -3.41 2.59 15.63
CA GLY A 121 -4.80 2.88 15.96
C GLY A 121 -5.83 2.21 15.07
N PHE A 122 -5.41 1.41 14.10
CA PHE A 122 -6.37 0.65 13.30
C PHE A 122 -6.96 -0.48 14.13
N ALA A 123 -8.27 -0.65 14.01
CA ALA A 123 -9.02 -1.67 14.75
C ALA A 123 -10.13 -2.19 13.85
N ALA A 124 -10.78 -3.26 14.28
CA ALA A 124 -11.96 -3.72 13.57
C ALA A 124 -12.97 -2.58 13.45
N PRO A 125 -13.68 -2.49 12.32
CA PRO A 125 -14.67 -1.42 12.17
C PRO A 125 -15.67 -1.42 13.32
N ALA A 126 -16.03 -0.23 13.79
CA ALA A 126 -16.96 -0.10 14.93
C ALA A 126 -18.31 -0.74 14.63
N ARG A 127 -18.73 -0.67 13.38
CA ARG A 127 -20.02 -1.24 12.94
C ARG A 127 -19.82 -1.98 11.62
N PRO A 128 -19.19 -3.16 11.65
CA PRO A 128 -18.89 -3.90 10.43
C PRO A 128 -20.13 -4.24 9.62
N GLU A 129 -21.27 -4.38 10.26
CA GLU A 129 -22.53 -4.69 9.58
C GLU A 129 -23.01 -3.56 8.66
N THR A 130 -22.42 -2.36 8.76
CA THR A 130 -22.78 -1.24 7.89
C THR A 130 -21.95 -1.19 6.62
N LEU A 131 -20.92 -2.03 6.52
CA LEU A 131 -20.01 -2.01 5.39
C LEU A 131 -20.45 -3.05 4.37
N MET A 132 -20.43 -2.68 3.11
CA MET A 132 -20.74 -3.56 2.00
C MET A 132 -19.68 -3.41 0.93
N GLU A 133 -19.40 -4.50 0.20
CA GLU A 133 -18.41 -4.47 -0.85
C GLU A 133 -18.85 -5.31 -2.04
N ILE A 134 -18.29 -4.99 -3.19
CA ILE A 134 -18.26 -5.91 -4.33
C ILE A 134 -16.80 -6.31 -4.48
N LEU A 135 -16.49 -7.56 -4.20
CA LEU A 135 -15.13 -8.06 -4.26
C LEU A 135 -15.01 -9.06 -5.39
N ARG A 136 -14.01 -8.87 -6.24
CA ARG A 136 -13.67 -9.81 -7.30
C ARG A 136 -12.24 -10.28 -7.05
N PRO A 137 -12.04 -11.28 -6.18
CA PRO A 137 -10.71 -11.66 -5.73
C PRO A 137 -9.84 -12.20 -6.85
N ASP A 138 -10.43 -12.75 -7.90
CA ASP A 138 -9.71 -13.36 -9.00
C ASP A 138 -9.66 -12.48 -10.26
N ILE A 139 -9.94 -11.18 -10.11
CA ILE A 139 -10.09 -10.30 -11.28
C ILE A 139 -8.83 -10.21 -12.14
N TYR A 140 -7.66 -10.38 -11.53
CA TYR A 140 -6.38 -10.32 -12.25
C TYR A 140 -5.86 -11.69 -12.68
N GLN A 141 -6.57 -12.75 -12.37
CA GLN A 141 -6.18 -14.07 -12.83
C GLN A 141 -6.45 -14.16 -14.33
N ALA A 142 -5.58 -14.86 -15.03
CA ALA A 142 -5.75 -15.01 -16.46
C ALA A 142 -7.11 -15.61 -16.79
N ALA A 143 -7.86 -14.92 -17.63
CA ALA A 143 -9.13 -15.47 -18.11
C ALA A 143 -8.83 -16.69 -18.96
N PRO A 144 -9.70 -17.72 -18.92
CA PRO A 144 -9.54 -18.84 -19.83
C PRO A 144 -9.52 -18.37 -21.27
N ALA A 145 -8.74 -19.06 -22.09
CA ALA A 145 -8.70 -18.76 -23.52
C ALA A 145 -10.10 -18.96 -24.11
N ARG A 146 -10.47 -18.07 -25.03
CA ARG A 146 -11.75 -18.11 -25.70
C ARG A 146 -11.59 -18.72 -27.08
#